data_dfa01ebf9274447a7c2591eaf9715fa4
#
_entry.id   dfa01ebf9274447a7c2591eaf9715fa4
#
_cell.length_a   1.000
_cell.length_b   1.000
_cell.length_c   1.000
_cell.angle_alpha   90.00
_cell.angle_beta   90.00
_cell.angle_gamma   90.00
#
_symmetry.space_group_name_H-M   'P 1'
#
loop_
_entity.id
_entity.type
_entity.pdbx_description
1 polymer ?
#
loop_
_entity_poly.entity_id
_entity_poly.type
_entity_poly.pdbx_seq_one_letter_code
_entity_poly.pdbx_strand_id
1 'polypeptide(L)'
;MQGAWWALGITVASLAALAYYAFVVLPARIHRWRCDGLRAFARLIELRTQGRYGKAEPMAELASAVAQRLGVPLHERRRMELAVYLRDIGMVAIPYHLLNKPTPLTPAERDLMGRHAEIGASITEQIPGLWQVAPIVRLHHVVYSEQPDAPLAAHLLSALEDWIRIAESADADTAASVLKQGAGARYHLVVVQAILSEVQQRALDGVKSLTRSAALWL
;
A
#
# COMPACT_ATOMS: atom_id res chain seq x y z
N MET A 1 -16.48 28.86 47.06
CA MET A 1 -16.81 27.52 46.48
C MET A 1 -16.89 27.52 44.95
N GLN A 2 -17.33 28.59 44.27
CA GLN A 2 -17.40 28.65 42.80
C GLN A 2 -16.03 28.49 42.10
N GLY A 3 -14.94 29.04 42.64
CA GLY A 3 -13.61 28.94 42.04
C GLY A 3 -13.04 27.51 41.95
N ALA A 4 -13.40 26.62 42.87
CA ALA A 4 -12.95 25.24 42.86
C ALA A 4 -13.54 24.43 41.70
N TRP A 5 -14.78 24.69 41.32
CA TRP A 5 -15.41 24.02 40.17
C TRP A 5 -14.81 24.43 38.82
N TRP A 6 -14.42 25.68 38.67
CA TRP A 6 -13.72 26.15 37.47
C TRP A 6 -12.32 25.52 37.35
N ALA A 7 -11.57 25.48 38.45
CA ALA A 7 -10.26 24.83 38.47
C ALA A 7 -10.36 23.33 38.10
N LEU A 8 -11.35 22.63 38.68
CA LEU A 8 -11.62 21.23 38.33
C LEU A 8 -11.98 21.07 36.86
N GLY A 9 -12.87 21.91 36.33
CA GLY A 9 -13.25 21.90 34.92
C GLY A 9 -12.06 22.11 33.98
N ILE A 10 -11.20 23.08 34.25
CA ILE A 10 -9.96 23.33 33.47
C ILE A 10 -9.03 22.12 33.55
N THR A 11 -8.85 21.53 34.73
CA THR A 11 -7.98 20.33 34.88
C THR A 11 -8.50 19.16 34.07
N VAL A 12 -9.79 18.85 34.14
CA VAL A 12 -10.42 17.77 33.39
C VAL A 12 -10.29 18.03 31.87
N ALA A 13 -10.58 19.24 31.41
CA ALA A 13 -10.44 19.61 30.01
C ALA A 13 -8.98 19.48 29.52
N SER A 14 -8.01 19.92 30.33
CA SER A 14 -6.59 19.79 30.00
C SER A 14 -6.13 18.33 29.92
N LEU A 15 -6.57 17.49 30.86
CA LEU A 15 -6.28 16.07 30.83
C LEU A 15 -6.91 15.36 29.62
N ALA A 16 -8.15 15.72 29.28
CA ALA A 16 -8.83 15.18 28.09
C ALA A 16 -8.12 15.62 26.80
N ALA A 17 -7.70 16.88 26.71
CA ALA A 17 -6.93 17.37 25.57
C ALA A 17 -5.56 16.69 25.44
N LEU A 18 -4.86 16.47 26.56
CA LEU A 18 -3.59 15.77 26.60
C LEU A 18 -3.78 14.28 26.17
N ALA A 19 -4.79 13.63 26.69
CA ALA A 19 -5.13 12.26 26.31
C ALA A 19 -5.47 12.16 24.82
N TYR A 20 -6.31 13.06 24.29
CA TYR A 20 -6.61 13.13 22.86
C TYR A 20 -5.34 13.33 22.03
N TYR A 21 -4.48 14.26 22.43
CA TYR A 21 -3.22 14.47 21.74
C TYR A 21 -2.33 13.23 21.77
N ALA A 22 -2.15 12.61 22.94
CA ALA A 22 -1.27 11.44 23.12
C ALA A 22 -1.77 10.18 22.39
N PHE A 23 -3.08 9.92 22.40
CA PHE A 23 -3.64 8.68 21.86
C PHE A 23 -4.20 8.78 20.44
N VAL A 24 -4.48 9.98 19.95
CA VAL A 24 -5.04 10.20 18.60
C VAL A 24 -4.08 10.97 17.71
N VAL A 25 -3.68 12.17 18.15
CA VAL A 25 -2.90 13.08 17.29
C VAL A 25 -1.46 12.60 17.10
N LEU A 26 -0.77 12.27 18.19
CA LEU A 26 0.63 11.90 18.16
C LEU A 26 0.88 10.60 17.37
N PRO A 27 0.13 9.50 17.57
CA PRO A 27 0.28 8.31 16.75
C PRO A 27 0.02 8.54 15.27
N ALA A 28 -0.96 9.39 14.93
CA ALA A 28 -1.24 9.75 13.54
C ALA A 28 -0.10 10.58 12.91
N ARG A 29 0.53 11.49 13.68
CA ARG A 29 1.70 12.26 13.22
C ARG A 29 2.92 11.37 13.02
N ILE A 30 3.21 10.49 13.99
CA ILE A 30 4.32 9.54 13.87
C ILE A 30 4.15 8.64 12.64
N HIS A 31 2.93 8.14 12.42
CA HIS A 31 2.65 7.33 11.22
C HIS A 31 2.91 8.12 9.94
N ARG A 32 2.41 9.36 9.82
CA ARG A 32 2.67 10.22 8.65
C ARG A 32 4.15 10.43 8.41
N TRP A 33 4.92 10.78 9.44
CA TRP A 33 6.37 10.97 9.31
C TRP A 33 7.11 9.70 8.85
N ARG A 34 6.67 8.53 9.32
CA ARG A 34 7.18 7.25 8.82
C ARG A 34 6.87 7.06 7.34
N CYS A 35 5.63 7.28 6.93
CA CYS A 35 5.24 7.19 5.52
C CYS A 35 6.01 8.18 4.66
N ASP A 36 6.18 9.43 5.10
CA ASP A 36 6.92 10.46 4.35
C ASP A 36 8.40 10.06 4.17
N GLY A 37 9.04 9.54 5.22
CA GLY A 37 10.40 9.02 5.13
C GLY A 37 10.51 7.81 4.20
N LEU A 38 9.62 6.82 4.35
CA LEU A 38 9.62 5.62 3.52
C LEU A 38 9.25 5.90 2.06
N ARG A 39 8.39 6.88 1.81
CA ARG A 39 8.08 7.38 0.46
C ARG A 39 9.33 7.91 -0.24
N ALA A 40 10.18 8.63 0.46
CA ALA A 40 11.45 9.09 -0.11
C ALA A 40 12.37 7.91 -0.49
N PHE A 41 12.46 6.87 0.35
CA PHE A 41 13.20 5.65 0.02
C PHE A 41 12.57 4.89 -1.15
N ALA A 42 11.24 4.74 -1.19
CA ALA A 42 10.55 4.11 -2.32
C ALA A 42 10.89 4.83 -3.64
N ARG A 43 10.86 6.16 -3.67
CA ARG A 43 11.24 6.96 -4.84
C ARG A 43 12.69 6.73 -5.27
N LEU A 44 13.64 6.62 -4.32
CA LEU A 44 15.04 6.30 -4.64
C LEU A 44 15.19 4.93 -5.29
N ILE A 45 14.42 3.93 -4.85
CA ILE A 45 14.42 2.60 -5.46
C ILE A 45 13.78 2.65 -6.85
N GLU A 46 12.66 3.32 -6.99
CA GLU A 46 11.97 3.50 -8.28
C GLU A 46 12.85 4.18 -9.33
N LEU A 47 13.69 5.16 -8.94
CA LEU A 47 14.65 5.82 -9.83
C LEU A 47 15.70 4.87 -10.42
N ARG A 48 15.99 3.74 -9.74
CA ARG A 48 16.91 2.72 -10.26
C ARG A 48 16.30 1.87 -11.37
N THR A 49 14.97 1.85 -11.47
CA THR A 49 14.24 1.00 -12.41
C THR A 49 13.48 1.87 -13.41
N GLN A 50 13.81 1.76 -14.69
CA GLN A 50 13.14 2.51 -15.76
C GLN A 50 11.64 2.21 -15.78
N GLY A 51 10.81 3.24 -15.82
CA GLY A 51 9.35 3.16 -15.93
C GLY A 51 8.61 2.79 -14.64
N ARG A 52 9.27 2.73 -13.48
CA ARG A 52 8.61 2.45 -12.19
C ARG A 52 8.44 3.68 -11.28
N TYR A 53 8.90 4.84 -11.70
CA TYR A 53 8.85 6.04 -10.88
C TYR A 53 7.42 6.50 -10.56
N GLY A 54 7.17 6.83 -9.29
CA GLY A 54 5.90 7.42 -8.83
C GLY A 54 4.76 6.43 -8.61
N LYS A 55 5.02 5.11 -8.61
CA LYS A 55 3.97 4.07 -8.48
C LYS A 55 3.58 3.73 -7.05
N ALA A 56 4.47 3.97 -6.10
CA ALA A 56 4.21 3.65 -4.70
C ALA A 56 3.04 4.47 -4.10
N GLU A 57 2.91 5.74 -4.45
CA GLU A 57 1.84 6.60 -3.93
C GLU A 57 0.44 6.17 -4.40
N PRO A 58 0.15 6.07 -5.71
CA PRO A 58 -1.15 5.60 -6.19
C PRO A 58 -1.50 4.21 -5.63
N MET A 59 -0.50 3.33 -5.50
CA MET A 59 -0.69 2.02 -4.91
C MET A 59 -1.06 2.10 -3.43
N ALA A 60 -0.42 2.97 -2.64
CA ALA A 60 -0.72 3.14 -1.22
C ALA A 60 -2.14 3.69 -1.01
N GLU A 61 -2.57 4.66 -1.82
CA GLU A 61 -3.92 5.20 -1.80
C GLU A 61 -4.97 4.14 -2.15
N LEU A 62 -4.73 3.36 -3.20
CA LEU A 62 -5.65 2.30 -3.61
C LEU A 62 -5.69 1.17 -2.57
N ALA A 63 -4.54 0.76 -2.04
CA ALA A 63 -4.43 -0.24 -0.99
C ALA A 63 -5.20 0.18 0.28
N SER A 64 -5.06 1.44 0.70
CA SER A 64 -5.78 1.98 1.85
C SER A 64 -7.30 1.96 1.65
N ALA A 65 -7.78 2.39 0.49
CA ALA A 65 -9.21 2.42 0.16
C ALA A 65 -9.79 1.01 0.10
N VAL A 66 -9.11 0.07 -0.57
CA VAL A 66 -9.55 -1.33 -0.65
C VAL A 66 -9.55 -1.99 0.73
N ALA A 67 -8.51 -1.77 1.54
CA ALA A 67 -8.46 -2.30 2.90
C ALA A 67 -9.56 -1.72 3.81
N GLN A 68 -9.93 -0.45 3.63
CA GLN A 68 -11.06 0.15 4.32
C GLN A 68 -12.38 -0.50 3.92
N ARG A 69 -12.59 -0.76 2.63
CA ARG A 69 -13.76 -1.47 2.11
C ARG A 69 -13.87 -2.90 2.67
N LEU A 70 -12.73 -3.56 2.86
CA LEU A 70 -12.64 -4.88 3.48
C LEU A 70 -12.82 -4.88 5.00
N GLY A 71 -13.02 -3.71 5.63
CA GLY A 71 -13.16 -3.61 7.08
C GLY A 71 -11.87 -3.86 7.86
N VAL A 72 -10.70 -3.79 7.19
CA VAL A 72 -9.40 -4.01 7.84
C VAL A 72 -9.17 -2.97 8.93
N PRO A 73 -8.80 -3.37 10.17
CA PRO A 73 -8.54 -2.47 11.28
C PRO A 73 -7.46 -1.42 10.96
N LEU A 74 -7.58 -0.21 11.52
CA LEU A 74 -6.70 0.90 11.23
C LEU A 74 -5.20 0.58 11.43
N HIS A 75 -4.87 -0.19 12.47
CA HIS A 75 -3.48 -0.55 12.74
C HIS A 75 -2.90 -1.48 11.66
N GLU A 76 -3.70 -2.39 11.10
CA GLU A 76 -3.28 -3.25 10.00
C GLU A 76 -3.21 -2.48 8.67
N ARG A 77 -4.16 -1.57 8.42
CA ARG A 77 -4.08 -0.67 7.25
C ARG A 77 -2.80 0.16 7.25
N ARG A 78 -2.40 0.67 8.43
CA ARG A 78 -1.12 1.39 8.59
C ARG A 78 0.10 0.52 8.31
N ARG A 79 0.09 -0.76 8.73
CA ARG A 79 1.16 -1.71 8.39
C ARG A 79 1.22 -1.96 6.88
N MET A 80 0.07 -2.11 6.25
CA MET A 80 -0.04 -2.31 4.81
C MET A 80 0.49 -1.11 4.03
N GLU A 81 0.16 0.11 4.43
CA GLU A 81 0.68 1.33 3.82
C GLU A 81 2.21 1.39 3.89
N LEU A 82 2.79 1.06 5.04
CA LEU A 82 4.24 0.97 5.19
C LEU A 82 4.84 -0.13 4.30
N ALA A 83 4.15 -1.27 4.16
CA ALA A 83 4.59 -2.37 3.29
C ALA A 83 4.60 -1.97 1.82
N VAL A 84 3.64 -1.15 1.36
CA VAL A 84 3.63 -0.61 -0.01
C VAL A 84 4.92 0.15 -0.31
N TYR A 85 5.38 1.01 0.61
CA TYR A 85 6.62 1.76 0.41
C TYR A 85 7.89 0.91 0.53
N LEU A 86 7.83 -0.18 1.29
CA LEU A 86 8.98 -1.05 1.55
C LEU A 86 9.07 -2.26 0.62
N ARG A 87 8.02 -2.61 -0.13
CA ARG A 87 7.94 -3.84 -0.91
C ARG A 87 9.16 -4.07 -1.83
N ASP A 88 9.61 -2.99 -2.46
CA ASP A 88 10.71 -3.01 -3.42
C ASP A 88 12.07 -2.62 -2.83
N ILE A 89 12.19 -2.40 -1.49
CA ILE A 89 13.45 -1.93 -0.88
C ILE A 89 14.62 -2.89 -1.14
N GLY A 90 14.35 -4.18 -1.27
CA GLY A 90 15.35 -5.20 -1.60
C GLY A 90 15.93 -5.09 -3.02
N MET A 91 15.29 -4.33 -3.91
CA MET A 91 15.84 -4.01 -5.24
C MET A 91 17.19 -3.28 -5.16
N VAL A 92 17.53 -2.70 -4.00
CA VAL A 92 18.85 -2.10 -3.76
C VAL A 92 19.99 -3.09 -3.98
N ALA A 93 19.77 -4.37 -3.68
CA ALA A 93 20.77 -5.44 -3.84
C ALA A 93 20.78 -6.07 -5.23
N ILE A 94 19.81 -5.76 -6.08
CA ILE A 94 19.76 -6.29 -7.44
C ILE A 94 20.68 -5.47 -8.35
N PRO A 95 21.54 -6.11 -9.16
CA PRO A 95 22.44 -5.40 -10.08
C PRO A 95 21.68 -4.49 -11.05
N TYR A 96 22.17 -3.28 -11.26
CA TYR A 96 21.52 -2.28 -12.10
C TYR A 96 21.27 -2.74 -13.55
N HIS A 97 22.24 -3.46 -14.14
CA HIS A 97 22.10 -4.00 -15.50
C HIS A 97 20.97 -5.03 -15.61
N LEU A 98 20.67 -5.73 -14.52
CA LEU A 98 19.56 -6.70 -14.47
C LEU A 98 18.21 -6.00 -14.33
N LEU A 99 18.13 -4.96 -13.48
CA LEU A 99 16.92 -4.16 -13.31
C LEU A 99 16.43 -3.52 -14.60
N ASN A 100 17.37 -3.13 -15.47
CA ASN A 100 17.11 -2.37 -16.70
C ASN A 100 17.47 -3.17 -17.96
N LYS A 101 17.47 -4.49 -17.89
CA LYS A 101 17.77 -5.36 -19.02
C LYS A 101 16.70 -5.21 -20.12
N PRO A 102 17.07 -4.86 -21.36
CA PRO A 102 16.11 -4.64 -22.44
C PRO A 102 15.53 -5.96 -23.02
N THR A 103 16.14 -7.10 -22.72
CA THR A 103 15.70 -8.42 -23.18
C THR A 103 15.02 -9.20 -22.03
N PRO A 104 14.18 -10.20 -22.34
CA PRO A 104 13.60 -11.07 -21.31
C PRO A 104 14.67 -11.66 -20.39
N LEU A 105 14.34 -11.74 -19.10
CA LEU A 105 15.22 -12.36 -18.10
C LEU A 105 15.30 -13.88 -18.33
N THR A 106 16.50 -14.45 -18.22
CA THR A 106 16.70 -15.91 -18.11
C THR A 106 16.08 -16.44 -16.81
N PRO A 107 15.88 -17.77 -16.67
CA PRO A 107 15.39 -18.35 -15.42
C PRO A 107 16.23 -17.95 -14.21
N ALA A 108 17.56 -18.05 -14.29
CA ALA A 108 18.46 -17.67 -13.20
C ALA A 108 18.40 -16.18 -12.85
N GLU A 109 18.21 -15.31 -13.84
CA GLU A 109 18.03 -13.88 -13.62
C GLU A 109 16.67 -13.56 -12.98
N ARG A 110 15.61 -14.28 -13.34
CA ARG A 110 14.30 -14.17 -12.67
C ARG A 110 14.38 -14.61 -11.21
N ASP A 111 15.07 -15.70 -10.91
CA ASP A 111 15.29 -16.16 -9.54
C ASP A 111 16.05 -15.11 -8.72
N LEU A 112 17.11 -14.53 -9.32
CA LEU A 112 17.85 -13.43 -8.67
C LEU A 112 16.96 -12.20 -8.45
N MET A 113 16.15 -11.83 -9.45
CA MET A 113 15.20 -10.73 -9.34
C MET A 113 14.18 -11.00 -8.22
N GLY A 114 13.64 -12.22 -8.11
CA GLY A 114 12.68 -12.62 -7.09
C GLY A 114 13.21 -12.53 -5.66
N ARG A 115 14.53 -12.59 -5.47
CA ARG A 115 15.16 -12.45 -4.15
C ARG A 115 14.95 -11.10 -3.48
N HIS A 116 14.55 -10.07 -4.24
CA HIS A 116 14.32 -8.74 -3.64
C HIS A 116 13.26 -8.77 -2.53
N ALA A 117 12.25 -9.62 -2.61
CA ALA A 117 11.21 -9.72 -1.59
C ALA A 117 11.80 -10.22 -0.25
N GLU A 118 12.64 -11.25 -0.28
CA GLU A 118 13.31 -11.79 0.91
C GLU A 118 14.35 -10.80 1.48
N ILE A 119 15.16 -10.20 0.60
CA ILE A 119 16.13 -9.18 0.99
C ILE A 119 15.41 -7.96 1.61
N GLY A 120 14.33 -7.51 0.98
CA GLY A 120 13.51 -6.40 1.45
C GLY A 120 12.89 -6.69 2.82
N ALA A 121 12.40 -7.90 3.05
CA ALA A 121 11.90 -8.33 4.35
C ALA A 121 13.01 -8.31 5.41
N SER A 122 14.18 -8.85 5.10
CA SER A 122 15.33 -8.86 6.01
C SER A 122 15.80 -7.45 6.37
N ILE A 123 15.78 -6.51 5.44
CA ILE A 123 16.06 -5.08 5.71
C ILE A 123 14.96 -4.50 6.62
N THR A 124 13.69 -4.79 6.32
CA THR A 124 12.54 -4.28 7.07
C THR A 124 12.54 -4.75 8.53
N GLU A 125 12.94 -6.00 8.78
CA GLU A 125 13.07 -6.58 10.13
C GLU A 125 14.07 -5.82 11.01
N GLN A 126 15.11 -5.25 10.41
CA GLN A 126 16.15 -4.49 11.14
C GLN A 126 15.72 -3.05 11.45
N ILE A 127 14.65 -2.55 10.86
CA ILE A 127 14.17 -1.20 11.13
C ILE A 127 13.30 -1.20 12.40
N PRO A 128 13.64 -0.43 13.43
CA PRO A 128 12.90 -0.40 14.68
C PRO A 128 11.41 -0.13 14.48
N GLY A 129 10.58 -1.04 14.99
CA GLY A 129 9.11 -0.95 14.92
C GLY A 129 8.49 -1.31 13.55
N LEU A 130 9.25 -1.88 12.61
CA LEU A 130 8.75 -2.35 11.31
C LEU A 130 8.82 -3.88 11.13
N TRP A 131 9.32 -4.64 12.11
CA TRP A 131 9.41 -6.10 12.01
C TRP A 131 8.05 -6.78 11.65
N GLN A 132 6.92 -6.20 12.07
CA GLN A 132 5.59 -6.69 11.74
C GLN A 132 5.18 -6.45 10.27
N VAL A 133 5.91 -5.60 9.57
CA VAL A 133 5.69 -5.31 8.14
C VAL A 133 6.45 -6.29 7.26
N ALA A 134 7.56 -6.84 7.75
CA ALA A 134 8.44 -7.73 7.00
C ALA A 134 7.74 -8.97 6.39
N PRO A 135 6.82 -9.67 7.06
CA PRO A 135 6.08 -10.77 6.43
C PRO A 135 5.27 -10.34 5.21
N ILE A 136 4.71 -9.11 5.22
CA ILE A 136 3.96 -8.57 4.09
C ILE A 136 4.91 -8.28 2.94
N VAL A 137 6.08 -7.68 3.21
CA VAL A 137 7.13 -7.41 2.22
C VAL A 137 7.66 -8.72 1.62
N ARG A 138 7.90 -9.76 2.44
CA ARG A 138 8.37 -11.07 1.97
C ARG A 138 7.40 -11.72 0.99
N LEU A 139 6.10 -11.57 1.22
CA LEU A 139 5.03 -12.27 0.51
C LEU A 139 4.26 -11.39 -0.48
N HIS A 140 4.76 -10.20 -0.85
CA HIS A 140 4.00 -9.29 -1.71
C HIS A 140 3.78 -9.79 -3.15
N HIS A 141 4.46 -10.86 -3.56
CA HIS A 141 4.23 -11.57 -4.82
C HIS A 141 3.51 -12.92 -4.65
N VAL A 142 2.92 -13.16 -3.48
CA VAL A 142 2.28 -14.43 -3.15
C VAL A 142 1.23 -14.86 -4.17
N VAL A 143 1.21 -16.15 -4.48
CA VAL A 143 0.15 -16.81 -5.26
C VAL A 143 -0.85 -17.42 -4.27
N TYR A 144 -2.13 -17.06 -4.40
CA TYR A 144 -3.15 -17.47 -3.42
C TYR A 144 -3.27 -18.98 -3.24
N SER A 145 -3.29 -19.75 -4.35
CA SER A 145 -3.40 -21.21 -4.29
C SER A 145 -2.20 -21.93 -3.67
N GLU A 146 -1.03 -21.27 -3.63
CA GLU A 146 0.19 -21.83 -3.06
C GLU A 146 0.31 -21.51 -1.57
N GLN A 147 -0.14 -20.34 -1.15
CA GLN A 147 -0.06 -19.86 0.24
C GLN A 147 -1.35 -19.13 0.64
N PRO A 148 -2.48 -19.84 0.79
CA PRO A 148 -3.77 -19.21 1.11
C PRO A 148 -3.78 -18.54 2.50
N ASP A 149 -2.95 -19.01 3.43
CA ASP A 149 -2.83 -18.50 4.80
C ASP A 149 -1.89 -17.30 4.93
N ALA A 150 -1.32 -16.80 3.81
CA ALA A 150 -0.51 -15.58 3.83
C ALA A 150 -1.33 -14.37 4.33
N PRO A 151 -0.69 -13.35 4.92
CA PRO A 151 -1.39 -12.16 5.37
C PRO A 151 -2.26 -11.55 4.26
N LEU A 152 -3.51 -11.15 4.59
CA LEU A 152 -4.41 -10.51 3.63
C LEU A 152 -3.77 -9.31 2.94
N ALA A 153 -2.93 -8.56 3.66
CA ALA A 153 -2.15 -7.47 3.12
C ALA A 153 -1.20 -7.90 2.00
N ALA A 154 -0.55 -9.07 2.12
CA ALA A 154 0.32 -9.60 1.08
C ALA A 154 -0.47 -9.98 -0.18
N HIS A 155 -1.61 -10.63 -0.03
CA HIS A 155 -2.53 -10.93 -1.14
C HIS A 155 -3.03 -9.65 -1.82
N LEU A 156 -3.31 -8.60 -1.04
CA LEU A 156 -3.74 -7.32 -1.59
C LEU A 156 -2.60 -6.66 -2.39
N LEU A 157 -1.38 -6.63 -1.86
CA LEU A 157 -0.23 -6.06 -2.56
C LEU A 157 0.05 -6.81 -3.87
N SER A 158 0.05 -8.14 -3.85
CA SER A 158 0.22 -8.98 -5.04
C SER A 158 -0.79 -8.65 -6.15
N ALA A 159 -2.07 -8.54 -5.80
CA ALA A 159 -3.13 -8.22 -6.75
C ALA A 159 -3.07 -6.77 -7.26
N LEU A 160 -2.73 -5.80 -6.39
CA LEU A 160 -2.62 -4.40 -6.75
C LEU A 160 -1.41 -4.12 -7.65
N GLU A 161 -0.29 -4.80 -7.43
CA GLU A 161 0.88 -4.66 -8.29
C GLU A 161 0.57 -5.12 -9.72
N ASP A 162 -0.05 -6.28 -9.86
CA ASP A 162 -0.48 -6.76 -11.16
C ASP A 162 -1.56 -5.86 -11.78
N TRP A 163 -2.53 -5.37 -10.97
CA TRP A 163 -3.52 -4.40 -11.43
C TRP A 163 -2.86 -3.16 -12.04
N ILE A 164 -1.98 -2.49 -11.29
CA ILE A 164 -1.34 -1.24 -11.74
C ILE A 164 -0.49 -1.51 -12.98
N ARG A 165 0.31 -2.56 -12.97
CA ARG A 165 1.17 -2.93 -14.08
C ARG A 165 0.40 -3.19 -15.37
N ILE A 166 -0.73 -3.90 -15.30
CA ILE A 166 -1.54 -4.23 -16.48
C ILE A 166 -2.33 -3.00 -16.94
N ALA A 167 -2.93 -2.24 -16.03
CA ALA A 167 -3.69 -1.04 -16.37
C ALA A 167 -2.83 0.02 -17.07
N GLU A 168 -1.53 0.11 -16.74
CA GLU A 168 -0.59 1.01 -17.40
C GLU A 168 -0.08 0.49 -18.75
N SER A 169 0.12 -0.82 -18.88
CA SER A 169 0.65 -1.42 -20.12
C SER A 169 -0.42 -1.71 -21.18
N ALA A 170 -1.67 -1.79 -20.77
CA ALA A 170 -2.83 -2.01 -21.62
C ALA A 170 -3.96 -1.01 -21.24
N ASP A 171 -4.90 -1.44 -20.40
CA ASP A 171 -6.01 -0.62 -19.91
C ASP A 171 -6.63 -1.23 -18.63
N ALA A 172 -7.57 -0.48 -18.02
CA ALA A 172 -8.25 -0.90 -16.80
C ALA A 172 -9.18 -2.11 -17.03
N ASP A 173 -9.80 -2.24 -18.19
CA ASP A 173 -10.71 -3.35 -18.51
C ASP A 173 -9.93 -4.65 -18.66
N THR A 174 -8.77 -4.60 -19.31
CA THR A 174 -7.83 -5.72 -19.41
C THR A 174 -7.34 -6.13 -18.02
N ALA A 175 -6.94 -5.17 -17.17
CA ALA A 175 -6.53 -5.45 -15.79
C ALA A 175 -7.66 -6.11 -15.00
N ALA A 176 -8.90 -5.61 -15.11
CA ALA A 176 -10.07 -6.20 -14.46
C ALA A 176 -10.34 -7.63 -14.92
N SER A 177 -10.20 -7.89 -16.21
CA SER A 177 -10.37 -9.23 -16.79
C SER A 177 -9.35 -10.22 -16.26
N VAL A 178 -8.06 -9.83 -16.23
CA VAL A 178 -6.98 -10.67 -15.71
C VAL A 178 -7.17 -10.99 -14.23
N LEU A 179 -7.51 -9.99 -13.40
CA LEU A 179 -7.78 -10.22 -11.99
C LEU A 179 -8.97 -11.16 -11.78
N LYS A 180 -10.06 -10.99 -12.53
CA LYS A 180 -11.24 -11.87 -12.45
C LYS A 180 -10.90 -13.31 -12.82
N GLN A 181 -10.14 -13.52 -13.90
CA GLN A 181 -9.73 -14.85 -14.34
C GLN A 181 -8.82 -15.54 -13.34
N GLY A 182 -7.95 -14.79 -12.67
CA GLY A 182 -7.04 -15.30 -11.65
C GLY A 182 -7.66 -15.45 -10.25
N ALA A 183 -8.90 -15.00 -10.04
CA ALA A 183 -9.54 -15.02 -8.71
C ALA A 183 -9.74 -16.46 -8.19
N GLY A 184 -9.33 -16.69 -6.95
CA GLY A 184 -9.37 -18.03 -6.32
C GLY A 184 -8.18 -18.94 -6.65
N ALA A 185 -7.35 -18.58 -7.63
CA ALA A 185 -6.13 -19.30 -7.99
C ALA A 185 -4.89 -18.42 -7.78
N ARG A 186 -4.66 -17.44 -8.63
CA ARG A 186 -3.54 -16.49 -8.53
C ARG A 186 -3.77 -15.46 -7.43
N TYR A 187 -5.01 -14.96 -7.31
CA TYR A 187 -5.38 -13.89 -6.39
C TYR A 187 -6.45 -14.32 -5.41
N HIS A 188 -6.43 -13.76 -4.22
CA HIS A 188 -7.46 -13.97 -3.21
C HIS A 188 -8.80 -13.38 -3.70
N LEU A 189 -9.86 -14.19 -3.76
CA LEU A 189 -11.16 -13.84 -4.35
C LEU A 189 -11.75 -12.55 -3.78
N VAL A 190 -11.79 -12.43 -2.45
CA VAL A 190 -12.38 -11.26 -1.76
C VAL A 190 -11.57 -9.98 -2.03
N VAL A 191 -10.25 -10.10 -2.16
CA VAL A 191 -9.36 -8.99 -2.53
C VAL A 191 -9.67 -8.51 -3.95
N VAL A 192 -9.80 -9.42 -4.91
CA VAL A 192 -10.17 -9.07 -6.30
C VAL A 192 -11.49 -8.32 -6.34
N GLN A 193 -12.51 -8.84 -5.67
CA GLN A 193 -13.83 -8.19 -5.61
C GLN A 193 -13.76 -6.78 -5.04
N ALA A 194 -12.98 -6.59 -3.97
CA ALA A 194 -12.81 -5.29 -3.34
C ALA A 194 -12.05 -4.29 -4.21
N ILE A 195 -10.98 -4.72 -4.91
CA ILE A 195 -10.25 -3.88 -5.87
C ILE A 195 -11.17 -3.42 -6.99
N LEU A 196 -11.88 -4.34 -7.63
CA LEU A 196 -12.77 -4.03 -8.75
C LEU A 196 -13.90 -3.08 -8.34
N SER A 197 -14.49 -3.29 -7.16
CA SER A 197 -15.51 -2.40 -6.60
C SER A 197 -14.98 -0.99 -6.33
N GLU A 198 -13.76 -0.88 -5.80
CA GLU A 198 -13.13 0.41 -5.51
C GLU A 198 -12.79 1.18 -6.78
N VAL A 199 -12.23 0.50 -7.78
CA VAL A 199 -11.89 1.11 -9.07
C VAL A 199 -13.14 1.58 -9.81
N GLN A 200 -14.20 0.78 -9.82
CA GLN A 200 -15.48 1.16 -10.41
C GLN A 200 -16.09 2.38 -9.71
N GLN A 201 -16.04 2.43 -8.38
CA GLN A 201 -16.53 3.57 -7.62
C GLN A 201 -15.78 4.86 -7.96
N ARG A 202 -14.44 4.79 -8.04
CA ARG A 202 -13.59 5.93 -8.42
C ARG A 202 -13.89 6.43 -9.83
N ALA A 203 -14.13 5.54 -10.78
CA ALA A 203 -14.52 5.89 -12.14
C ALA A 203 -15.87 6.64 -12.17
N LEU A 204 -16.87 6.16 -11.42
CA LEU A 204 -18.17 6.80 -11.30
C LEU A 204 -18.08 8.19 -10.63
N ASP A 205 -17.26 8.33 -9.60
CA ASP A 205 -17.07 9.60 -8.89
C ASP A 205 -16.31 10.62 -9.76
N GLY A 206 -15.34 10.17 -10.56
CA GLY A 206 -14.67 10.97 -11.57
C GLY A 206 -15.64 11.53 -12.63
N VAL A 207 -16.53 10.70 -13.15
CA VAL A 207 -17.59 11.13 -14.11
C VAL A 207 -18.53 12.16 -13.46
N LYS A 208 -18.99 11.91 -12.22
CA LYS A 208 -19.87 12.87 -11.50
C LYS A 208 -19.19 14.21 -11.23
N SER A 209 -17.90 14.24 -10.96
CA SER A 209 -17.17 15.48 -10.77
C SER A 209 -17.09 16.33 -12.03
N LEU A 210 -16.88 15.69 -13.18
CA LEU A 210 -16.84 16.35 -14.49
C LEU A 210 -18.22 16.93 -14.87
N THR A 211 -19.31 16.18 -14.63
CA THR A 211 -20.67 16.67 -14.92
C THR A 211 -21.08 17.83 -14.02
N ARG A 212 -20.70 17.83 -12.73
CA ARG A 212 -20.93 18.97 -11.84
C ARG A 212 -20.14 20.22 -12.26
N SER A 213 -18.91 20.05 -12.70
CA SER A 213 -18.07 21.16 -13.18
C SER A 213 -18.64 21.77 -14.45
N ALA A 214 -19.15 20.95 -15.37
CA ALA A 214 -19.80 21.42 -16.60
C ALA A 214 -21.12 22.16 -16.35
N ALA A 215 -21.90 21.74 -15.31
CA ALA A 215 -23.16 22.39 -14.95
C ALA A 215 -23.00 23.76 -14.25
N LEU A 216 -21.79 24.11 -13.81
CA LEU A 216 -21.47 25.43 -13.22
C LEU A 216 -21.11 26.49 -14.28
N TRP A 217 -20.98 26.09 -15.54
CA TRP A 217 -20.63 26.98 -16.67
C TRP A 217 -21.79 27.19 -17.65
N LEU A 218 -22.99 26.66 -17.37
CA LEU A 218 -24.26 26.89 -18.03
C LEU A 218 -25.19 27.72 -17.15
#